data_b979f8d97ad4080f21f17354c3b5fc82
#
_entry.id   b979f8d97ad4080f21f17354c3b5fc82
#
_cell.length_a   1.000
_cell.length_b   1.000
_cell.length_c   1.000
_cell.angle_alpha   90.00
_cell.angle_beta   90.00
_cell.angle_gamma   90.00
#
_symmetry.space_group_name_H-M   'P 1'
#
loop_
_entity.id
_entity.type
_entity.pdbx_description
1 polymer ?
#
loop_
_entity_poly.entity_id
_entity_poly.type
_entity_poly.pdbx_seq_one_letter_code
_entity_poly.pdbx_strand_id
1 'polypeptide(L)'
;MRLKSVLAIAWCLIGPAVLGGCGFIPMSGPASSDVQTENSATLPFAVVKLDGTVLQVLEKYEPNGLPGTFADSRPPASIRFGIGDIVSITVFEAAAGGLYVPLEAGVRPGNYVNLPDQAIDNDGNISVPYAGSVRAAGRTNVQIQEDILQRIKKRAIDPQVVVTSSQQRSSLVSVFGEVRTPLRFPMPASGAQDRITDAITRAGGISGPGWETWVVLERSGKRVTVPFANLVYWPSNNIFVLPGDRIYLYREPMKFVAFGATGQQGEFNFDAWRISLAQAVAKAGGLLDLQADPGSIFLYRREPRDVAQQLGVDCSRFGGDSVPIVFKVSFQDPAGFFVATKMQMRPFDVMYVANAPSVDITKVLNFISAATASADNGVNVVNNIYVARINSRVR
;
A
#
# COMPACT_ATOMS: atom_id res chain seq x y z
N MET A 1 -22.80 -17.40 -72.97
CA MET A 1 -23.16 -16.05 -72.48
C MET A 1 -23.86 -16.02 -71.11
N ARG A 2 -24.25 -17.14 -70.48
CA ARG A 2 -25.00 -17.15 -69.18
C ARG A 2 -24.11 -17.29 -67.89
N LEU A 3 -22.83 -17.64 -68.05
CA LEU A 3 -21.95 -17.83 -66.89
C LEU A 3 -21.31 -16.54 -66.36
N LYS A 4 -21.10 -15.52 -67.21
CA LYS A 4 -20.52 -14.22 -66.80
C LYS A 4 -21.50 -13.33 -66.04
N SER A 5 -22.80 -13.48 -66.28
CA SER A 5 -23.85 -12.69 -65.57
C SER A 5 -24.11 -13.23 -64.15
N VAL A 6 -23.92 -14.51 -63.86
CA VAL A 6 -24.08 -15.07 -62.54
C VAL A 6 -22.92 -14.66 -61.61
N LEU A 7 -21.69 -14.59 -62.16
CA LEU A 7 -20.52 -14.09 -61.35
C LEU A 7 -20.62 -12.60 -60.99
N ALA A 8 -21.17 -11.77 -61.89
CA ALA A 8 -21.34 -10.34 -61.64
C ALA A 8 -22.41 -10.05 -60.55
N ILE A 9 -23.49 -10.86 -60.52
CA ILE A 9 -24.56 -10.72 -59.54
C ILE A 9 -24.10 -11.23 -58.16
N ALA A 10 -23.26 -12.28 -58.08
CA ALA A 10 -22.65 -12.74 -56.82
C ALA A 10 -21.71 -11.68 -56.22
N TRP A 11 -20.99 -10.93 -57.03
CA TRP A 11 -20.10 -9.85 -56.58
C TRP A 11 -20.85 -8.62 -56.02
N CYS A 12 -22.01 -8.30 -56.59
CA CYS A 12 -22.87 -7.19 -56.14
C CYS A 12 -23.60 -7.51 -54.82
N LEU A 13 -23.83 -8.78 -54.50
CA LEU A 13 -24.51 -9.18 -53.24
C LEU A 13 -23.56 -9.38 -52.06
N ILE A 14 -22.27 -9.62 -52.32
CA ILE A 14 -21.26 -9.77 -51.25
C ILE A 14 -20.71 -8.42 -50.81
N GLY A 15 -20.75 -7.37 -51.66
CA GLY A 15 -20.25 -6.03 -51.38
C GLY A 15 -20.87 -5.36 -50.14
N PRO A 16 -22.20 -5.31 -49.98
CA PRO A 16 -22.83 -4.64 -48.85
C PRO A 16 -22.78 -5.44 -47.53
N ALA A 17 -22.58 -6.75 -47.57
CA ALA A 17 -22.51 -7.58 -46.37
C ALA A 17 -21.17 -7.44 -45.62
N VAL A 18 -20.10 -6.99 -46.26
CA VAL A 18 -18.77 -6.79 -45.63
C VAL A 18 -18.66 -5.45 -44.92
N LEU A 19 -19.48 -4.46 -45.29
CA LEU A 19 -19.44 -3.12 -44.69
C LEU A 19 -20.18 -3.01 -43.34
N GLY A 20 -20.97 -4.00 -42.94
CA GLY A 20 -21.69 -4.04 -41.66
C GLY A 20 -20.98 -4.86 -40.57
N GLY A 21 -19.79 -5.42 -40.84
CA GLY A 21 -19.14 -6.46 -40.00
C GLY A 21 -17.99 -6.00 -39.14
N CYS A 22 -17.89 -4.72 -38.70
CA CYS A 22 -16.80 -4.27 -37.84
C CYS A 22 -16.73 -4.96 -36.46
N GLY A 23 -17.75 -5.75 -36.08
CA GLY A 23 -17.78 -6.50 -34.84
C GLY A 23 -17.11 -7.90 -34.85
N PHE A 24 -16.67 -8.38 -36.02
CA PHE A 24 -16.10 -9.73 -36.19
C PHE A 24 -14.56 -9.79 -36.21
N ILE A 25 -13.89 -8.63 -36.13
CA ILE A 25 -12.43 -8.60 -36.18
C ILE A 25 -11.90 -8.81 -34.77
N PRO A 26 -10.99 -9.80 -34.53
CA PRO A 26 -10.37 -10.01 -33.22
C PRO A 26 -9.64 -8.73 -32.75
N MET A 27 -10.08 -8.18 -31.63
CA MET A 27 -9.48 -7.01 -30.99
C MET A 27 -8.96 -7.40 -29.59
N SER A 28 -7.80 -6.89 -29.21
CA SER A 28 -7.20 -7.13 -27.89
C SER A 28 -7.73 -6.20 -26.81
N GLY A 29 -8.79 -5.42 -27.12
CA GLY A 29 -9.42 -4.47 -26.21
C GLY A 29 -10.27 -3.43 -26.96
N PRO A 30 -10.85 -2.44 -26.27
CA PRO A 30 -11.69 -1.42 -26.87
C PRO A 30 -10.91 -0.53 -27.85
N ALA A 31 -11.56 -0.05 -28.91
CA ALA A 31 -10.97 0.96 -29.76
C ALA A 31 -10.79 2.29 -28.98
N SER A 32 -9.81 3.09 -29.41
CA SER A 32 -9.56 4.40 -28.78
C SER A 32 -10.80 5.31 -28.78
N SER A 33 -11.61 5.26 -29.85
CA SER A 33 -12.89 5.97 -29.96
C SER A 33 -13.89 5.55 -28.89
N ASP A 34 -13.98 4.25 -28.61
CA ASP A 34 -14.96 3.71 -27.64
C ASP A 34 -14.64 4.15 -26.21
N VAL A 35 -13.35 4.24 -25.88
CA VAL A 35 -12.91 4.77 -24.57
C VAL A 35 -13.20 6.26 -24.47
N GLN A 36 -12.94 7.03 -25.54
CA GLN A 36 -13.11 8.49 -25.51
C GLN A 36 -14.59 8.95 -25.52
N THR A 37 -15.51 8.15 -26.02
CA THR A 37 -16.95 8.48 -26.02
C THR A 37 -17.62 8.23 -24.66
N GLU A 38 -16.89 7.74 -23.63
CA GLU A 38 -17.41 7.36 -22.31
C GLU A 38 -18.62 6.41 -22.38
N ASN A 39 -18.76 5.70 -23.49
CA ASN A 39 -19.94 4.88 -23.77
C ASN A 39 -19.78 3.49 -23.18
N SER A 40 -20.30 3.29 -21.97
CA SER A 40 -20.40 1.97 -21.34
C SER A 40 -21.79 1.79 -20.74
N ALA A 41 -22.47 0.74 -21.21
CA ALA A 41 -23.80 0.39 -20.68
C ALA A 41 -23.74 -0.24 -19.27
N THR A 42 -22.57 -0.75 -18.87
CA THR A 42 -22.42 -1.56 -17.62
C THR A 42 -21.83 -0.77 -16.46
N LEU A 43 -20.86 0.11 -16.74
CA LEU A 43 -20.20 0.91 -15.70
C LEU A 43 -19.84 2.28 -16.25
N PRO A 44 -20.45 3.37 -15.77
CA PRO A 44 -20.07 4.72 -16.19
C PRO A 44 -18.64 5.04 -15.72
N PHE A 45 -17.89 5.73 -16.57
CA PHE A 45 -16.57 6.26 -16.26
C PHE A 45 -16.41 7.65 -16.88
N ALA A 46 -15.42 8.41 -16.41
CA ALA A 46 -15.06 9.70 -16.99
C ALA A 46 -13.69 9.61 -17.66
N VAL A 47 -13.50 10.32 -18.77
CA VAL A 47 -12.21 10.43 -19.46
C VAL A 47 -11.59 11.79 -19.15
N VAL A 48 -10.37 11.79 -18.65
CA VAL A 48 -9.61 13.00 -18.34
C VAL A 48 -8.30 13.00 -19.13
N LYS A 49 -8.08 14.06 -19.92
CA LYS A 49 -6.79 14.24 -20.60
C LYS A 49 -5.73 14.58 -19.56
N LEU A 50 -4.66 13.81 -19.53
CA LEU A 50 -3.56 14.02 -18.61
C LEU A 50 -2.67 15.17 -19.09
N ASP A 51 -2.64 16.25 -18.34
CA ASP A 51 -1.82 17.44 -18.56
C ASP A 51 -1.19 17.96 -17.26
N GLY A 52 -0.49 19.09 -17.34
CA GLY A 52 0.17 19.68 -16.18
C GLY A 52 -0.78 20.13 -15.08
N THR A 53 -2.00 20.53 -15.40
CA THR A 53 -3.03 20.97 -14.44
C THR A 53 -3.57 19.76 -13.67
N VAL A 54 -3.88 18.70 -14.37
CA VAL A 54 -4.32 17.42 -13.79
C VAL A 54 -3.26 16.85 -12.84
N LEU A 55 -1.98 16.89 -13.22
CA LEU A 55 -0.88 16.46 -12.37
C LEU A 55 -0.81 17.27 -11.07
N GLN A 56 -0.95 18.60 -11.12
CA GLN A 56 -0.94 19.44 -9.92
C GLN A 56 -2.08 19.11 -8.94
N VAL A 57 -3.24 18.72 -9.45
CA VAL A 57 -4.34 18.22 -8.61
C VAL A 57 -3.97 16.89 -7.99
N LEU A 58 -3.48 15.93 -8.77
CA LEU A 58 -3.15 14.60 -8.28
C LEU A 58 -2.02 14.60 -7.25
N GLU A 59 -1.01 15.46 -7.42
CA GLU A 59 0.09 15.61 -6.46
C GLU A 59 -0.38 16.10 -5.07
N LYS A 60 -1.40 16.95 -5.01
CA LYS A 60 -1.96 17.45 -3.74
C LYS A 60 -2.70 16.37 -2.95
N TYR A 61 -3.23 15.37 -3.64
CA TYR A 61 -4.06 14.32 -3.07
C TYR A 61 -3.33 13.01 -2.81
N GLU A 62 -2.01 13.00 -2.87
CA GLU A 62 -1.25 11.86 -2.38
C GLU A 62 -1.47 11.70 -0.86
N PRO A 63 -1.90 10.52 -0.39
CA PRO A 63 -2.09 10.27 1.03
C PRO A 63 -0.72 10.25 1.74
N ASN A 64 -0.31 11.39 2.28
CA ASN A 64 1.01 11.58 2.88
C ASN A 64 1.03 11.44 4.41
N GLY A 65 -0.11 11.31 5.07
CA GLY A 65 -0.23 11.37 6.52
C GLY A 65 -1.01 10.25 7.18
N LEU A 66 -0.76 10.06 8.47
CA LEU A 66 -1.59 9.23 9.33
C LEU A 66 -2.91 9.96 9.63
N PRO A 67 -4.08 9.35 9.39
CA PRO A 67 -5.36 10.01 9.58
C PRO A 67 -5.80 10.05 11.05
N GLY A 68 -6.54 11.10 11.39
CA GLY A 68 -7.34 11.18 12.62
C GLY A 68 -6.54 11.07 13.92
N THR A 69 -6.90 10.12 14.76
CA THR A 69 -6.30 9.89 16.10
C THR A 69 -4.81 9.54 16.06
N PHE A 70 -4.30 9.12 14.90
CA PHE A 70 -2.88 8.79 14.69
C PHE A 70 -2.05 9.99 14.20
N ALA A 71 -2.66 11.16 14.03
CA ALA A 71 -1.94 12.39 13.70
C ALA A 71 -1.22 13.02 14.91
N ASP A 72 -1.48 12.53 16.13
CA ASP A 72 -0.83 13.05 17.34
C ASP A 72 0.60 12.53 17.45
N SER A 73 1.57 13.41 17.21
CA SER A 73 3.01 13.14 17.29
C SER A 73 3.64 13.60 18.63
N ARG A 74 2.83 13.98 19.62
CA ARG A 74 3.35 14.40 20.93
C ARG A 74 3.94 13.21 21.66
N PRO A 75 5.03 13.42 22.41
CA PRO A 75 5.58 12.37 23.27
C PRO A 75 4.53 11.94 24.31
N PRO A 76 4.42 10.62 24.60
CA PRO A 76 3.52 10.15 25.62
C PRO A 76 3.86 10.77 26.98
N ALA A 77 2.83 10.96 27.80
CA ALA A 77 3.03 11.30 29.21
C ALA A 77 3.82 10.21 29.92
N SER A 78 4.41 10.55 31.09
CA SER A 78 5.18 9.59 31.91
C SER A 78 4.43 8.25 32.03
N ILE A 79 5.14 7.15 31.78
CA ILE A 79 4.59 5.81 31.89
C ILE A 79 4.27 5.56 33.35
N ARG A 80 3.08 5.00 33.59
CA ARG A 80 2.59 4.67 34.93
C ARG A 80 2.69 3.16 35.13
N PHE A 81 2.95 2.76 36.37
CA PHE A 81 2.92 1.35 36.74
C PHE A 81 1.53 0.75 36.57
N GLY A 82 1.48 -0.51 36.18
CA GLY A 82 0.25 -1.28 36.09
C GLY A 82 0.28 -2.55 36.93
N ILE A 83 -0.85 -3.23 36.98
CA ILE A 83 -0.97 -4.52 37.67
C ILE A 83 -0.01 -5.54 37.05
N GLY A 84 0.72 -6.27 37.88
CA GLY A 84 1.70 -7.28 37.45
C GLY A 84 3.10 -6.73 37.16
N ASP A 85 3.31 -5.41 37.14
CA ASP A 85 4.66 -4.83 37.08
C ASP A 85 5.43 -5.17 38.34
N ILE A 86 6.75 -5.33 38.21
CA ILE A 86 7.64 -5.61 39.36
C ILE A 86 8.43 -4.35 39.68
N VAL A 87 8.34 -3.97 40.96
CA VAL A 87 8.93 -2.75 41.51
C VAL A 87 10.05 -3.13 42.46
N SER A 88 11.19 -2.48 42.31
CA SER A 88 12.33 -2.54 43.29
C SER A 88 12.36 -1.24 44.10
N ILE A 89 12.50 -1.40 45.39
CA ILE A 89 12.47 -0.29 46.35
C ILE A 89 13.77 -0.29 47.18
N THR A 90 14.48 0.80 47.16
CA THR A 90 15.66 1.05 48.00
C THR A 90 15.36 2.16 48.99
N VAL A 91 15.58 1.92 50.24
CA VAL A 91 15.44 2.89 51.32
C VAL A 91 16.81 3.26 51.85
N PHE A 92 17.13 4.53 51.88
CA PHE A 92 18.34 5.10 52.47
C PHE A 92 17.97 5.79 53.76
N GLU A 93 18.84 5.69 54.77
CA GLU A 93 18.74 6.42 56.02
C GLU A 93 20.03 7.18 56.31
N ALA A 94 19.94 8.38 56.91
CA ALA A 94 21.10 9.22 57.16
C ALA A 94 22.09 8.65 58.17
N ALA A 95 21.65 7.77 59.08
CA ALA A 95 22.48 7.13 60.07
C ALA A 95 22.07 5.67 60.32
N ALA A 96 23.02 4.87 60.84
CA ALA A 96 22.72 3.52 61.37
C ALA A 96 21.89 3.60 62.64
N GLY A 97 21.10 2.58 62.92
CA GLY A 97 20.18 2.53 64.08
C GLY A 97 18.79 3.10 63.76
N GLY A 98 18.50 3.31 62.51
CA GLY A 98 17.17 3.68 62.01
C GLY A 98 16.23 2.50 61.89
N LEU A 99 15.15 2.71 61.15
CA LEU A 99 14.07 1.75 60.97
C LEU A 99 14.48 0.54 60.10
N TYR A 100 15.31 0.78 59.07
CA TYR A 100 15.74 -0.23 58.11
C TYR A 100 17.20 -0.63 58.22
N VAL A 101 18.06 0.24 58.78
CA VAL A 101 19.50 0.01 58.93
C VAL A 101 19.86 -0.21 60.43
N PRO A 102 20.14 -1.45 60.88
CA PRO A 102 20.49 -1.73 62.28
C PRO A 102 21.81 -1.07 62.69
N LEU A 103 21.98 -0.76 63.99
CA LEU A 103 23.20 -0.20 64.57
C LEU A 103 24.43 -1.11 64.35
N GLU A 104 24.24 -2.44 64.37
CA GLU A 104 25.30 -3.45 64.23
C GLU A 104 25.47 -3.97 62.81
N ALA A 105 25.13 -3.17 61.82
CA ALA A 105 25.07 -3.61 60.41
C ALA A 105 26.45 -3.96 59.79
N GLY A 106 27.54 -3.92 60.55
CA GLY A 106 28.89 -4.24 60.03
C GLY A 106 29.39 -3.22 58.99
N VAL A 107 30.50 -3.51 58.35
CA VAL A 107 31.09 -2.69 57.29
C VAL A 107 30.23 -2.85 56.01
N ARG A 108 29.23 -2.00 55.82
CA ARG A 108 28.46 -1.90 54.59
C ARG A 108 28.85 -0.62 53.85
N PRO A 109 28.96 -0.65 52.53
CA PRO A 109 29.17 0.57 51.73
C PRO A 109 27.86 1.38 51.64
N GLY A 110 27.50 2.16 52.67
CA GLY A 110 26.35 3.02 52.72
C GLY A 110 25.17 2.54 53.59
N ASN A 111 24.37 3.48 54.05
CA ASN A 111 23.21 3.26 54.92
C ASN A 111 21.94 3.05 54.09
N TYR A 112 21.82 1.92 53.40
CA TYR A 112 20.63 1.61 52.61
C TYR A 112 20.23 0.14 52.71
N VAL A 113 18.96 -0.14 52.43
CA VAL A 113 18.40 -1.49 52.30
C VAL A 113 17.60 -1.58 51.01
N ASN A 114 17.89 -2.61 50.22
CA ASN A 114 17.05 -3.03 49.12
C ASN A 114 15.96 -3.94 49.65
N LEU A 115 14.71 -3.54 49.47
CA LEU A 115 13.59 -4.44 49.75
C LEU A 115 13.47 -5.48 48.65
N PRO A 116 12.94 -6.67 48.93
CA PRO A 116 12.66 -7.66 47.90
C PRO A 116 11.78 -7.07 46.80
N ASP A 117 12.07 -7.45 45.57
CA ASP A 117 11.23 -7.07 44.40
C ASP A 117 9.78 -7.51 44.61
N GLN A 118 8.85 -6.63 44.35
CA GLN A 118 7.42 -6.86 44.56
C GLN A 118 6.61 -6.67 43.29
N ALA A 119 5.75 -7.66 43.01
CA ALA A 119 4.74 -7.51 41.95
C ALA A 119 3.58 -6.67 42.48
N ILE A 120 3.10 -5.74 41.66
CA ILE A 120 1.85 -5.01 41.92
C ILE A 120 0.70 -6.00 41.85
N ASP A 121 -0.06 -6.11 42.92
CA ASP A 121 -1.16 -7.04 43.07
C ASP A 121 -2.38 -6.66 42.21
N ASN A 122 -3.40 -7.53 42.27
CA ASN A 122 -4.64 -7.31 41.51
C ASN A 122 -5.42 -6.07 41.96
N ASP A 123 -5.23 -5.62 43.20
CA ASP A 123 -5.81 -4.39 43.74
C ASP A 123 -4.99 -3.15 43.35
N GLY A 124 -3.84 -3.35 42.73
CA GLY A 124 -2.93 -2.29 42.28
C GLY A 124 -2.00 -1.77 43.38
N ASN A 125 -1.73 -2.56 44.42
CA ASN A 125 -0.91 -2.20 45.58
C ASN A 125 0.39 -2.99 45.60
N ILE A 126 1.36 -2.46 46.37
CA ILE A 126 2.58 -3.13 46.83
C ILE A 126 2.61 -3.09 48.35
N SER A 127 3.24 -4.09 48.98
CA SER A 127 3.40 -4.14 50.43
C SER A 127 4.80 -3.67 50.84
N VAL A 128 4.89 -2.54 51.52
CA VAL A 128 6.16 -1.98 51.95
C VAL A 128 6.28 -2.10 53.47
N PRO A 129 7.32 -2.75 53.99
CA PRO A 129 7.52 -2.87 55.43
C PRO A 129 7.43 -1.49 56.12
N TYR A 130 6.72 -1.41 57.21
CA TYR A 130 6.47 -0.17 58.00
C TYR A 130 5.62 0.91 57.33
N ALA A 131 5.52 0.92 55.99
CA ALA A 131 4.61 1.82 55.23
C ALA A 131 3.24 1.19 54.97
N GLY A 132 3.15 -0.16 55.08
CA GLY A 132 1.93 -0.91 54.80
C GLY A 132 1.66 -1.07 53.31
N SER A 133 0.36 -1.19 52.97
CA SER A 133 -0.10 -1.25 51.55
C SER A 133 -0.04 0.12 50.90
N VAL A 134 0.67 0.20 49.77
CA VAL A 134 0.90 1.44 49.00
C VAL A 134 0.37 1.25 47.62
N ARG A 135 -0.50 2.16 47.18
CA ARG A 135 -1.03 2.16 45.79
C ARG A 135 0.05 2.44 44.80
N ALA A 136 0.30 1.51 43.85
CA ALA A 136 1.31 1.67 42.81
C ALA A 136 0.69 1.78 41.40
N ALA A 137 -0.38 1.01 41.13
CA ALA A 137 -1.04 1.04 39.82
C ALA A 137 -1.61 2.44 39.51
N GLY A 138 -1.34 2.90 38.26
CA GLY A 138 -1.75 4.21 37.77
C GLY A 138 -0.86 5.37 38.24
N ARG A 139 0.23 5.11 38.96
CA ARG A 139 1.16 6.13 39.47
C ARG A 139 2.54 6.03 38.82
N THR A 140 3.27 7.13 38.85
CA THR A 140 4.68 7.19 38.43
C THR A 140 5.58 6.75 39.61
N ASN A 141 6.85 6.43 39.30
CA ASN A 141 7.85 6.12 40.34
C ASN A 141 7.96 7.24 41.38
N VAL A 142 7.99 8.50 40.97
CA VAL A 142 8.05 9.67 41.86
C VAL A 142 6.86 9.73 42.82
N GLN A 143 5.66 9.48 42.34
CA GLN A 143 4.45 9.49 43.17
C GLN A 143 4.44 8.35 44.20
N ILE A 144 4.99 7.18 43.85
CA ILE A 144 5.12 6.06 44.78
C ILE A 144 6.19 6.35 45.80
N GLN A 145 7.35 6.91 45.39
CA GLN A 145 8.44 7.32 46.28
C GLN A 145 7.93 8.28 47.35
N GLU A 146 7.20 9.31 46.94
CA GLU A 146 6.64 10.32 47.83
C GLU A 146 5.65 9.72 48.86
N ASP A 147 4.73 8.84 48.40
CA ASP A 147 3.75 8.19 49.28
C ASP A 147 4.47 7.30 50.33
N ILE A 148 5.46 6.50 49.90
CA ILE A 148 6.26 5.69 50.84
C ILE A 148 7.00 6.59 51.82
N LEU A 149 7.68 7.63 51.35
CA LEU A 149 8.45 8.57 52.17
C LEU A 149 7.58 9.20 53.25
N GLN A 150 6.41 9.70 52.93
CA GLN A 150 5.48 10.32 53.87
C GLN A 150 5.04 9.35 54.98
N ARG A 151 4.89 8.07 54.69
CA ARG A 151 4.46 7.05 55.66
C ARG A 151 5.58 6.63 56.62
N ILE A 152 6.85 6.61 56.16
CA ILE A 152 8.00 6.17 56.99
C ILE A 152 8.71 7.34 57.69
N LYS A 153 8.55 8.58 57.25
CA LYS A 153 9.26 9.79 57.70
C LYS A 153 9.27 9.97 59.22
N LYS A 154 8.20 9.56 59.91
CA LYS A 154 8.09 9.71 61.36
C LYS A 154 8.85 8.62 62.16
N ARG A 155 9.31 7.58 61.50
CA ARG A 155 9.95 6.38 62.15
C ARG A 155 11.37 6.18 61.71
N ALA A 156 11.73 6.58 60.48
CA ALA A 156 13.05 6.42 59.90
C ALA A 156 13.89 7.70 60.12
N ILE A 157 15.23 7.55 60.14
CA ILE A 157 16.16 8.66 60.31
C ILE A 157 16.47 9.31 59.00
N ASP A 158 15.82 10.46 58.70
CA ASP A 158 15.94 11.23 57.45
C ASP A 158 15.95 10.35 56.19
N PRO A 159 14.83 9.62 55.97
CA PRO A 159 14.80 8.62 54.94
C PRO A 159 14.74 9.20 53.53
N GLN A 160 15.39 8.53 52.58
CA GLN A 160 15.20 8.73 51.13
C GLN A 160 14.76 7.41 50.54
N VAL A 161 13.80 7.48 49.60
CA VAL A 161 13.24 6.31 48.93
C VAL A 161 13.48 6.43 47.41
N VAL A 162 14.02 5.38 46.85
CA VAL A 162 14.16 5.25 45.40
C VAL A 162 13.31 4.07 44.91
N VAL A 163 12.42 4.34 43.99
CA VAL A 163 11.56 3.33 43.37
C VAL A 163 11.93 3.19 41.89
N THR A 164 12.30 1.97 41.50
CA THR A 164 12.65 1.64 40.11
C THR A 164 11.76 0.53 39.61
N SER A 165 11.59 0.44 38.30
CA SER A 165 10.94 -0.71 37.68
C SER A 165 11.95 -1.80 37.43
N SER A 166 11.75 -2.95 38.06
CA SER A 166 12.55 -4.15 37.82
C SER A 166 12.09 -4.89 36.58
N GLN A 167 10.75 -5.07 36.42
CA GLN A 167 10.15 -5.62 35.21
C GLN A 167 8.83 -4.93 34.93
N GLN A 168 8.66 -4.45 33.72
CA GLN A 168 7.38 -3.92 33.23
C GLN A 168 6.65 -4.99 32.43
N ARG A 169 5.43 -5.29 32.85
CA ARG A 169 4.54 -6.28 32.20
C ARG A 169 3.23 -5.66 31.70
N SER A 170 2.88 -4.48 32.20
CA SER A 170 1.67 -3.76 31.84
C SER A 170 1.86 -2.83 30.64
N SER A 171 3.05 -2.27 30.48
CA SER A 171 3.36 -1.23 29.49
C SER A 171 4.17 -1.81 28.33
N LEU A 172 3.62 -2.82 27.64
CA LEU A 172 4.31 -3.54 26.58
C LEU A 172 3.88 -3.05 25.20
N VAL A 173 4.83 -3.02 24.27
CA VAL A 173 4.61 -2.83 22.83
C VAL A 173 4.95 -4.15 22.13
N SER A 174 4.15 -4.54 21.15
CA SER A 174 4.35 -5.76 20.38
C SER A 174 4.67 -5.42 18.93
N VAL A 175 5.74 -5.97 18.39
CA VAL A 175 6.12 -5.85 16.96
C VAL A 175 6.25 -7.26 16.40
N PHE A 176 5.51 -7.55 15.32
CA PHE A 176 5.43 -8.90 14.75
C PHE A 176 5.05 -8.87 13.26
N GLY A 177 5.11 -10.03 12.60
CA GLY A 177 4.90 -10.18 11.17
C GLY A 177 6.23 -10.13 10.41
N GLU A 178 6.31 -9.38 9.33
CA GLU A 178 7.48 -9.25 8.43
C GLU A 178 8.64 -8.44 9.05
N VAL A 179 9.08 -8.86 10.24
CA VAL A 179 10.27 -8.37 10.94
C VAL A 179 11.23 -9.53 11.17
N ARG A 180 12.53 -9.24 11.32
CA ARG A 180 13.54 -10.29 11.50
C ARG A 180 13.36 -11.07 12.79
N THR A 181 12.98 -10.39 13.88
CA THR A 181 12.80 -11.00 15.19
C THR A 181 11.55 -10.44 15.84
N PRO A 182 10.39 -11.10 15.72
CA PRO A 182 9.19 -10.68 16.41
C PRO A 182 9.45 -10.50 17.90
N LEU A 183 9.06 -9.36 18.47
CA LEU A 183 9.42 -8.97 19.80
C LEU A 183 8.25 -8.30 20.52
N ARG A 184 8.13 -8.61 21.81
CA ARG A 184 7.31 -7.87 22.74
C ARG A 184 8.21 -7.29 23.82
N PHE A 185 8.23 -5.97 23.97
CA PHE A 185 9.17 -5.30 24.87
C PHE A 185 8.47 -4.24 25.71
N PRO A 186 8.99 -3.98 26.93
CA PRO A 186 8.46 -2.93 27.78
C PRO A 186 8.91 -1.55 27.30
N MET A 187 8.02 -0.59 27.45
CA MET A 187 8.38 0.81 27.25
C MET A 187 9.12 1.35 28.47
N PRO A 188 10.22 2.10 28.29
CA PRO A 188 10.95 2.67 29.41
C PRO A 188 10.07 3.63 30.21
N ALA A 189 10.08 3.51 31.54
CA ALA A 189 9.31 4.38 32.43
C ALA A 189 9.78 5.84 32.41
N SER A 190 11.04 6.05 32.00
CA SER A 190 11.64 7.39 31.86
C SER A 190 12.72 7.35 30.78
N GLY A 191 12.98 8.50 30.14
CA GLY A 191 14.02 8.64 29.13
C GLY A 191 13.46 8.72 27.71
N ALA A 192 14.29 8.34 26.74
CA ALA A 192 13.94 8.40 25.32
C ALA A 192 12.79 7.42 25.02
N GLN A 193 11.78 7.97 24.37
CA GLN A 193 10.60 7.19 23.96
C GLN A 193 10.75 6.79 22.51
N ASP A 194 10.42 5.52 22.23
CA ASP A 194 10.52 4.96 20.89
C ASP A 194 9.40 5.50 19.99
N ARG A 195 9.76 5.68 18.75
CA ARG A 195 8.81 5.88 17.64
C ARG A 195 8.54 4.55 16.95
N ILE A 196 7.61 4.54 16.00
CA ILE A 196 7.27 3.30 15.26
C ILE A 196 8.51 2.67 14.61
N THR A 197 9.36 3.49 13.97
CA THR A 197 10.60 2.97 13.34
C THR A 197 11.61 2.42 14.35
N ASP A 198 11.69 3.02 15.55
CA ASP A 198 12.57 2.53 16.62
C ASP A 198 12.07 1.19 17.14
N ALA A 199 10.76 1.05 17.32
CA ALA A 199 10.13 -0.21 17.70
C ALA A 199 10.38 -1.32 16.66
N ILE A 200 10.26 -1.00 15.37
CA ILE A 200 10.60 -1.93 14.28
C ILE A 200 12.09 -2.29 14.30
N THR A 201 12.96 -1.32 14.54
CA THR A 201 14.41 -1.54 14.64
C THR A 201 14.77 -2.47 15.81
N ARG A 202 14.09 -2.34 16.96
CA ARG A 202 14.25 -3.28 18.09
C ARG A 202 13.89 -4.72 17.71
N ALA A 203 12.90 -4.88 16.82
CA ALA A 203 12.51 -6.18 16.27
C ALA A 203 13.45 -6.66 15.12
N GLY A 204 14.65 -6.11 15.02
CA GLY A 204 15.66 -6.46 14.02
C GLY A 204 15.43 -5.82 12.65
N GLY A 205 14.50 -4.88 12.52
CA GLY A 205 14.13 -4.24 11.28
C GLY A 205 13.17 -5.08 10.43
N ILE A 206 12.83 -4.56 9.26
CA ILE A 206 11.98 -5.26 8.28
C ILE A 206 12.73 -6.46 7.66
N SER A 207 11.99 -7.53 7.32
CA SER A 207 12.55 -8.75 6.72
C SER A 207 12.57 -8.71 5.19
N GLY A 208 11.71 -7.89 4.58
CA GLY A 208 11.57 -7.75 3.14
C GLY A 208 11.90 -6.36 2.61
N PRO A 209 11.68 -6.13 1.30
CA PRO A 209 11.86 -4.82 0.68
C PRO A 209 10.93 -3.77 1.29
N GLY A 210 11.46 -2.59 1.60
CA GLY A 210 10.69 -1.52 2.24
C GLY A 210 9.50 -1.00 1.40
N TRP A 211 9.59 -1.07 0.07
CA TRP A 211 8.52 -0.65 -0.84
C TRP A 211 7.35 -1.64 -0.95
N GLU A 212 7.52 -2.89 -0.48
CA GLU A 212 6.46 -3.88 -0.40
C GLU A 212 5.94 -4.08 1.03
N THR A 213 6.57 -3.42 2.00
CA THR A 213 6.23 -3.58 3.42
C THR A 213 5.19 -2.57 3.86
N TRP A 214 4.13 -3.07 4.45
CA TRP A 214 3.06 -2.30 5.06
C TRP A 214 3.11 -2.44 6.58
N VAL A 215 2.80 -1.35 7.25
CA VAL A 215 2.78 -1.27 8.70
C VAL A 215 1.36 -0.99 9.17
N VAL A 216 0.86 -1.86 10.01
CA VAL A 216 -0.42 -1.71 10.70
C VAL A 216 -0.13 -1.34 12.15
N LEU A 217 -0.56 -0.16 12.55
CA LEU A 217 -0.57 0.24 13.95
C LEU A 217 -1.97 0.03 14.53
N GLU A 218 -2.08 -0.78 15.56
CA GLU A 218 -3.28 -0.95 16.35
C GLU A 218 -3.09 -0.32 17.72
N ARG A 219 -3.94 0.65 18.06
CA ARG A 219 -3.92 1.41 19.30
C ARG A 219 -5.33 1.58 19.84
N SER A 220 -5.59 1.13 21.07
CA SER A 220 -6.90 1.28 21.74
C SER A 220 -8.09 0.82 20.87
N GLY A 221 -7.94 -0.32 20.18
CA GLY A 221 -8.97 -0.87 19.29
C GLY A 221 -9.12 -0.18 17.93
N LYS A 222 -8.39 0.89 17.69
CA LYS A 222 -8.33 1.55 16.37
C LYS A 222 -7.14 1.02 15.59
N ARG A 223 -7.30 0.93 14.27
CA ARG A 223 -6.25 0.44 13.36
C ARG A 223 -6.00 1.43 12.24
N VAL A 224 -4.73 1.62 11.90
CA VAL A 224 -4.30 2.35 10.70
C VAL A 224 -3.25 1.53 9.97
N THR A 225 -3.30 1.58 8.64
CA THR A 225 -2.34 0.90 7.77
C THR A 225 -1.64 1.93 6.91
N VAL A 226 -0.31 1.90 6.89
CA VAL A 226 0.52 2.78 6.08
C VAL A 226 1.65 2.00 5.45
N PRO A 227 2.11 2.38 4.25
CA PRO A 227 3.35 1.84 3.69
C PRO A 227 4.54 2.18 4.62
N PHE A 228 5.48 1.26 4.78
CA PHE A 228 6.70 1.50 5.57
C PHE A 228 7.45 2.75 5.09
N ALA A 229 7.50 2.97 3.80
CA ALA A 229 8.14 4.14 3.21
C ALA A 229 7.53 5.47 3.69
N ASN A 230 6.22 5.51 4.00
CA ASN A 230 5.59 6.72 4.56
C ASN A 230 6.14 7.10 5.94
N LEU A 231 6.60 6.13 6.73
CA LEU A 231 7.24 6.39 8.02
C LEU A 231 8.65 6.95 7.86
N VAL A 232 9.33 6.59 6.76
CA VAL A 232 10.70 6.99 6.48
C VAL A 232 10.77 8.35 5.79
N TYR A 233 9.94 8.55 4.73
CA TYR A 233 9.99 9.77 3.93
C TYR A 233 9.22 10.95 4.54
N TRP A 234 8.22 10.68 5.40
CA TRP A 234 7.46 11.73 6.11
C TRP A 234 7.60 11.55 7.63
N PRO A 235 8.56 12.21 8.26
CA PRO A 235 8.84 12.09 9.70
C PRO A 235 7.64 12.36 10.60
N SER A 236 6.66 13.15 10.15
CA SER A 236 5.39 13.40 10.86
C SER A 236 4.55 12.12 11.06
N ASN A 237 4.73 11.10 10.21
CA ASN A 237 4.05 9.82 10.34
C ASN A 237 4.75 8.87 11.32
N ASN A 238 6.02 9.13 11.63
CA ASN A 238 6.77 8.34 12.59
C ASN A 238 6.46 8.79 14.02
N ILE A 239 5.24 8.50 14.47
CA ILE A 239 4.73 8.89 15.78
C ILE A 239 5.31 8.01 16.89
N PHE A 240 5.21 8.49 18.15
CA PHE A 240 5.61 7.73 19.32
C PHE A 240 4.70 6.52 19.52
N VAL A 241 5.29 5.39 19.91
CA VAL A 241 4.54 4.23 20.36
C VAL A 241 4.04 4.43 21.78
N LEU A 242 2.92 3.82 22.10
CA LEU A 242 2.29 3.89 23.41
C LEU A 242 2.15 2.49 24.02
N PRO A 243 2.07 2.37 25.36
CA PRO A 243 1.76 1.11 26.00
C PRO A 243 0.50 0.46 25.44
N GLY A 244 0.60 -0.82 25.10
CA GLY A 244 -0.49 -1.58 24.49
C GLY A 244 -0.55 -1.54 22.96
N ASP A 245 0.32 -0.75 22.31
CA ASP A 245 0.39 -0.73 20.86
C ASP A 245 0.81 -2.07 20.28
N ARG A 246 0.17 -2.42 19.19
CA ARG A 246 0.54 -3.56 18.35
C ARG A 246 0.94 -3.06 16.98
N ILE A 247 2.14 -3.39 16.57
CA ILE A 247 2.70 -3.04 15.27
C ILE A 247 2.85 -4.34 14.49
N TYR A 248 2.02 -4.49 13.47
CA TYR A 248 2.04 -5.65 12.60
C TYR A 248 2.58 -5.25 11.22
N LEU A 249 3.59 -5.95 10.74
CA LEU A 249 4.14 -5.75 9.41
C LEU A 249 3.73 -6.91 8.52
N TYR A 250 3.33 -6.59 7.28
CA TYR A 250 3.07 -7.59 6.26
C TYR A 250 3.64 -7.12 4.92
N ARG A 251 3.87 -8.08 4.04
CA ARG A 251 4.37 -7.84 2.69
C ARG A 251 3.22 -7.93 1.70
N GLU A 252 3.04 -6.88 0.92
CA GLU A 252 2.11 -6.85 -0.19
C GLU A 252 2.77 -6.14 -1.37
N PRO A 253 3.20 -6.90 -2.40
CA PRO A 253 3.79 -6.31 -3.59
C PRO A 253 2.79 -5.38 -4.28
N MET A 254 3.21 -4.15 -4.52
CA MET A 254 2.44 -3.21 -5.34
C MET A 254 2.51 -3.64 -6.79
N LYS A 255 1.38 -3.69 -7.47
CA LYS A 255 1.26 -4.20 -8.83
C LYS A 255 0.39 -3.30 -9.69
N PHE A 256 0.67 -3.31 -10.99
CA PHE A 256 -0.21 -2.76 -12.02
C PHE A 256 -0.41 -3.78 -13.14
N VAL A 257 -1.41 -3.58 -13.96
CA VAL A 257 -1.70 -4.46 -15.10
C VAL A 257 -1.52 -3.66 -16.40
N ALA A 258 -0.91 -4.28 -17.40
CA ALA A 258 -0.76 -3.70 -18.73
C ALA A 258 -1.43 -4.58 -19.79
N PHE A 259 -2.25 -3.96 -20.64
CA PHE A 259 -2.96 -4.59 -21.75
C PHE A 259 -2.79 -3.79 -23.04
N GLY A 260 -3.19 -4.41 -24.16
CA GLY A 260 -3.23 -3.79 -25.48
C GLY A 260 -1.91 -3.89 -26.22
N ALA A 261 -1.56 -2.88 -27.01
CA ALA A 261 -0.39 -2.88 -27.88
C ALA A 261 0.92 -2.52 -27.15
N THR A 262 1.18 -3.22 -26.04
CA THR A 262 2.45 -3.18 -25.29
C THR A 262 3.32 -4.37 -25.65
N GLY A 263 4.64 -4.27 -25.48
CA GLY A 263 5.59 -5.36 -25.75
C GLY A 263 5.29 -6.62 -24.95
N GLN A 264 4.80 -6.46 -23.71
CA GLN A 264 4.36 -7.55 -22.83
C GLN A 264 3.06 -7.14 -22.15
N GLN A 265 2.08 -8.04 -22.17
CA GLN A 265 0.83 -7.90 -21.44
C GLN A 265 0.88 -8.74 -20.17
N GLY A 266 0.28 -8.25 -19.09
CA GLY A 266 0.24 -8.98 -17.83
C GLY A 266 0.27 -8.10 -16.60
N GLU A 267 0.52 -8.74 -15.46
CA GLU A 267 0.66 -8.10 -14.16
C GLU A 267 2.15 -7.86 -13.88
N PHE A 268 2.50 -6.63 -13.45
CA PHE A 268 3.87 -6.18 -13.19
C PHE A 268 3.98 -5.66 -11.76
N ASN A 269 5.01 -6.11 -11.04
CA ASN A 269 5.33 -5.58 -9.72
C ASN A 269 5.98 -4.21 -9.83
N PHE A 270 5.79 -3.36 -8.81
CA PHE A 270 6.64 -2.20 -8.60
C PHE A 270 7.97 -2.68 -8.00
N ASP A 271 9.09 -2.31 -8.61
CA ASP A 271 10.42 -2.64 -8.06
C ASP A 271 11.00 -1.44 -7.28
N ALA A 272 10.17 -0.47 -6.98
CA ALA A 272 10.48 0.74 -6.24
C ALA A 272 9.26 1.25 -5.50
N TRP A 273 9.48 2.16 -4.56
CA TRP A 273 8.41 2.84 -3.84
C TRP A 273 7.43 3.59 -4.75
N ARG A 274 7.93 4.16 -5.82
CA ARG A 274 7.15 4.88 -6.84
C ARG A 274 7.66 4.55 -8.22
N ILE A 275 6.75 4.33 -9.13
CA ILE A 275 7.03 4.23 -10.56
C ILE A 275 6.10 5.19 -11.31
N SER A 276 6.64 5.85 -12.31
CA SER A 276 5.86 6.73 -13.19
C SER A 276 5.14 5.92 -14.27
N LEU A 277 4.14 6.52 -14.90
CA LEU A 277 3.48 5.94 -16.07
C LEU A 277 4.48 5.63 -17.20
N ALA A 278 5.47 6.51 -17.43
CA ALA A 278 6.52 6.25 -18.41
C ALA A 278 7.35 5.01 -18.07
N GLN A 279 7.69 4.81 -16.79
CA GLN A 279 8.37 3.60 -16.32
C GLN A 279 7.49 2.35 -16.43
N ALA A 280 6.19 2.48 -16.18
CA ALA A 280 5.24 1.39 -16.34
C ALA A 280 5.13 0.95 -17.81
N VAL A 281 5.06 1.91 -18.76
CA VAL A 281 5.10 1.62 -20.19
C VAL A 281 6.40 0.91 -20.56
N ALA A 282 7.55 1.43 -20.12
CA ALA A 282 8.85 0.81 -20.39
C ALA A 282 8.94 -0.61 -19.81
N LYS A 283 8.44 -0.82 -18.58
CA LYS A 283 8.41 -2.13 -17.91
C LYS A 283 7.53 -3.13 -18.64
N ALA A 284 6.44 -2.68 -19.26
CA ALA A 284 5.60 -3.48 -20.13
C ALA A 284 6.19 -3.70 -21.55
N GLY A 285 7.50 -3.44 -21.75
CA GLY A 285 8.19 -3.64 -23.01
C GLY A 285 8.01 -2.52 -24.04
N GLY A 286 7.52 -1.35 -23.62
CA GLY A 286 7.26 -0.21 -24.50
C GLY A 286 6.01 -0.37 -25.35
N LEU A 287 5.87 0.51 -26.35
CA LEU A 287 4.82 0.48 -27.35
C LEU A 287 5.27 -0.38 -28.54
N LEU A 288 4.38 -1.21 -29.07
CA LEU A 288 4.65 -1.97 -30.29
C LEU A 288 4.49 -1.06 -31.52
N ASP A 289 5.61 -0.68 -32.16
CA ASP A 289 5.64 0.27 -33.28
C ASP A 289 4.65 -0.04 -34.41
N LEU A 290 4.43 -1.31 -34.71
CA LEU A 290 3.53 -1.74 -35.79
C LEU A 290 2.07 -1.86 -35.36
N GLN A 291 1.76 -1.72 -34.08
CA GLN A 291 0.40 -1.98 -33.57
C GLN A 291 -0.14 -0.86 -32.68
N ALA A 292 0.70 -0.19 -31.91
CA ALA A 292 0.27 0.79 -30.93
C ALA A 292 -0.19 2.09 -31.57
N ASP A 293 -1.23 2.71 -31.00
CA ASP A 293 -1.51 4.12 -31.18
C ASP A 293 -0.81 4.91 -30.06
N PRO A 294 0.31 5.59 -30.35
CA PRO A 294 1.01 6.39 -29.35
C PRO A 294 0.20 7.60 -28.85
N GLY A 295 -0.87 7.97 -29.55
CA GLY A 295 -1.82 9.01 -29.15
C GLY A 295 -2.85 8.55 -28.11
N SER A 296 -2.90 7.24 -27.82
CA SER A 296 -4.00 6.65 -27.05
C SER A 296 -3.50 5.65 -26.03
N ILE A 297 -2.80 6.17 -25.01
CA ILE A 297 -2.42 5.44 -23.81
C ILE A 297 -3.40 5.82 -22.71
N PHE A 298 -4.04 4.83 -22.13
CA PHE A 298 -5.09 4.98 -21.12
C PHE A 298 -4.66 4.37 -19.80
N LEU A 299 -4.90 5.11 -18.70
CA LEU A 299 -4.69 4.65 -17.33
C LEU A 299 -6.03 4.65 -16.61
N TYR A 300 -6.54 3.46 -16.29
CA TYR A 300 -7.78 3.24 -15.56
C TYR A 300 -7.51 3.25 -14.07
N ARG A 301 -8.20 4.11 -13.33
CA ARG A 301 -8.06 4.28 -11.89
C ARG A 301 -9.36 4.73 -11.26
N ARG A 302 -9.59 4.36 -10.01
CA ARG A 302 -10.67 4.95 -9.21
C ARG A 302 -10.10 6.07 -8.36
N GLU A 303 -10.64 7.28 -8.52
CA GLU A 303 -10.25 8.44 -7.71
C GLU A 303 -11.34 8.76 -6.68
N PRO A 304 -10.96 9.29 -5.49
CA PRO A 304 -11.92 9.85 -4.56
C PRO A 304 -12.79 10.93 -5.23
N ARG A 305 -14.04 11.04 -4.78
CA ARG A 305 -15.01 11.96 -5.39
C ARG A 305 -14.58 13.43 -5.35
N ASP A 306 -13.93 13.85 -4.27
CA ASP A 306 -13.38 15.19 -4.09
C ASP A 306 -12.24 15.48 -5.09
N VAL A 307 -11.39 14.50 -5.34
CA VAL A 307 -10.34 14.56 -6.39
C VAL A 307 -10.98 14.65 -7.78
N ALA A 308 -11.97 13.78 -8.07
CA ALA A 308 -12.67 13.80 -9.35
C ALA A 308 -13.35 15.14 -9.64
N GLN A 309 -13.95 15.78 -8.64
CA GLN A 309 -14.53 17.12 -8.77
C GLN A 309 -13.47 18.19 -9.11
N GLN A 310 -12.31 18.13 -8.50
CA GLN A 310 -11.21 19.06 -8.78
C GLN A 310 -10.58 18.81 -10.17
N LEU A 311 -10.69 17.60 -10.68
CA LEU A 311 -10.34 17.27 -12.06
C LEU A 311 -11.41 17.72 -13.08
N GLY A 312 -12.49 18.36 -12.62
CA GLY A 312 -13.58 18.86 -13.50
C GLY A 312 -14.57 17.80 -13.94
N VAL A 313 -14.59 16.62 -13.28
CA VAL A 313 -15.52 15.54 -13.61
C VAL A 313 -16.88 15.81 -13.00
N ASP A 314 -17.96 15.69 -13.80
CA ASP A 314 -19.33 15.68 -13.28
C ASP A 314 -19.61 14.40 -12.51
N CYS A 315 -19.57 14.50 -11.19
CA CYS A 315 -19.76 13.37 -10.30
C CYS A 315 -21.23 12.98 -10.09
N SER A 316 -22.20 13.70 -10.65
CA SER A 316 -23.63 13.40 -10.50
C SER A 316 -24.02 12.03 -11.08
N ARG A 317 -23.30 11.60 -12.11
CA ARG A 317 -23.49 10.30 -12.79
C ARG A 317 -22.99 9.08 -12.03
N PHE A 318 -22.23 9.29 -10.96
CA PHE A 318 -21.53 8.22 -10.24
C PHE A 318 -22.06 8.04 -8.83
N GLY A 319 -22.32 6.80 -8.43
CA GLY A 319 -22.65 6.44 -7.05
C GLY A 319 -21.38 6.16 -6.22
N GLY A 320 -21.49 6.34 -4.87
CA GLY A 320 -20.42 6.02 -3.93
C GLY A 320 -19.32 7.09 -3.80
N ASP A 321 -18.27 6.75 -3.03
CA ASP A 321 -17.22 7.68 -2.62
C ASP A 321 -16.04 7.75 -3.61
N SER A 322 -16.03 6.92 -4.64
CA SER A 322 -14.99 6.88 -5.67
C SER A 322 -15.56 6.86 -7.08
N VAL A 323 -14.88 7.55 -7.99
CA VAL A 323 -15.27 7.73 -9.39
C VAL A 323 -14.29 6.98 -10.28
N PRO A 324 -14.76 6.11 -11.21
CA PRO A 324 -13.91 5.51 -12.23
C PRO A 324 -13.45 6.57 -13.23
N ILE A 325 -12.14 6.77 -13.33
CA ILE A 325 -11.53 7.74 -14.25
C ILE A 325 -10.56 7.01 -15.16
N VAL A 326 -10.58 7.39 -16.43
CA VAL A 326 -9.61 6.97 -17.44
C VAL A 326 -8.76 8.17 -17.82
N PHE A 327 -7.51 8.17 -17.41
CA PHE A 327 -6.56 9.21 -17.81
C PHE A 327 -5.99 8.88 -19.19
N LYS A 328 -6.11 9.82 -20.13
CA LYS A 328 -5.54 9.68 -21.47
C LYS A 328 -4.25 10.48 -21.58
N VAL A 329 -3.18 9.85 -22.05
CA VAL A 329 -1.92 10.52 -22.41
C VAL A 329 -1.55 10.20 -23.85
N SER A 330 -0.91 11.14 -24.53
CA SER A 330 -0.41 10.99 -25.90
C SER A 330 1.11 11.09 -25.93
N PHE A 331 1.77 10.07 -26.46
CA PHE A 331 3.21 10.08 -26.75
C PHE A 331 3.51 10.56 -28.18
N GLN A 332 2.49 10.89 -28.98
CA GLN A 332 2.65 11.66 -30.22
C GLN A 332 3.07 13.10 -29.92
N ASP A 333 2.61 13.63 -28.78
CA ASP A 333 3.03 14.93 -28.29
C ASP A 333 4.32 14.75 -27.46
N PRO A 334 5.42 15.43 -27.79
CA PRO A 334 6.65 15.37 -27.01
C PRO A 334 6.46 15.75 -25.52
N ALA A 335 5.50 16.66 -25.22
CA ALA A 335 5.15 17.02 -23.88
C ALA A 335 4.54 15.85 -23.09
N GLY A 336 3.90 14.91 -23.77
CA GLY A 336 3.29 13.72 -23.16
C GLY A 336 4.30 12.85 -22.41
N PHE A 337 5.55 12.78 -22.88
CA PHE A 337 6.60 12.05 -22.17
C PHE A 337 6.92 12.71 -20.81
N PHE A 338 7.02 14.05 -20.75
CA PHE A 338 7.26 14.75 -19.50
C PHE A 338 6.10 14.57 -18.52
N VAL A 339 4.88 14.61 -19.03
CA VAL A 339 3.66 14.37 -18.24
C VAL A 339 3.67 12.94 -17.70
N ALA A 340 3.97 11.95 -18.54
CA ALA A 340 4.02 10.54 -18.14
C ALA A 340 5.13 10.24 -17.12
N THR A 341 6.27 10.96 -17.14
CA THR A 341 7.31 10.81 -16.12
C THR A 341 6.90 11.34 -14.75
N LYS A 342 5.97 12.29 -14.71
CA LYS A 342 5.44 12.84 -13.44
C LYS A 342 4.23 12.08 -12.92
N MET A 343 3.42 11.49 -13.80
CA MET A 343 2.24 10.71 -13.39
C MET A 343 2.68 9.45 -12.63
N GLN A 344 2.38 9.41 -11.33
CA GLN A 344 2.69 8.27 -10.49
C GLN A 344 1.65 7.16 -10.66
N MET A 345 2.14 5.94 -10.87
CA MET A 345 1.31 4.74 -10.81
C MET A 345 0.89 4.44 -9.38
N ARG A 346 -0.30 3.89 -9.22
CA ARG A 346 -0.81 3.38 -7.93
C ARG A 346 -1.06 1.87 -8.03
N PRO A 347 -1.06 1.14 -6.91
CA PRO A 347 -1.46 -0.26 -6.91
C PRO A 347 -2.84 -0.44 -7.54
N PHE A 348 -2.99 -1.52 -8.32
CA PHE A 348 -4.20 -1.89 -9.06
C PHE A 348 -4.56 -0.99 -10.24
N ASP A 349 -3.70 -0.07 -10.66
CA ASP A 349 -3.87 0.64 -11.92
C ASP A 349 -3.87 -0.33 -13.10
N VAL A 350 -4.72 -0.05 -14.08
CA VAL A 350 -4.71 -0.77 -15.34
C VAL A 350 -4.28 0.17 -16.46
N MET A 351 -3.15 -0.13 -17.07
CA MET A 351 -2.64 0.60 -18.23
C MET A 351 -3.11 -0.13 -19.49
N TYR A 352 -3.69 0.59 -20.42
CA TYR A 352 -4.12 0.07 -21.71
C TYR A 352 -3.57 0.93 -22.84
N VAL A 353 -2.92 0.30 -23.79
CA VAL A 353 -2.43 0.94 -25.02
C VAL A 353 -3.32 0.51 -26.16
N ALA A 354 -4.02 1.46 -26.80
CA ALA A 354 -4.90 1.15 -27.90
C ALA A 354 -4.12 0.74 -29.17
N ASN A 355 -4.75 -0.06 -30.02
CA ASN A 355 -4.24 -0.33 -31.36
C ASN A 355 -4.41 0.90 -32.25
N ALA A 356 -3.48 1.11 -33.16
CA ALA A 356 -3.62 2.09 -34.22
C ALA A 356 -4.75 1.67 -35.20
N PRO A 357 -5.55 2.61 -35.69
CA PRO A 357 -6.61 2.30 -36.67
C PRO A 357 -6.13 1.57 -37.93
N SER A 358 -4.88 1.79 -38.35
CA SER A 358 -4.24 1.10 -39.48
C SER A 358 -4.12 -0.41 -39.26
N VAL A 359 -3.99 -0.86 -38.00
CA VAL A 359 -3.90 -2.29 -37.65
C VAL A 359 -5.21 -3.00 -37.98
N ASP A 360 -6.33 -2.39 -37.68
CA ASP A 360 -7.63 -2.97 -37.96
C ASP A 360 -7.88 -3.06 -39.47
N ILE A 361 -7.46 -2.05 -40.24
CA ILE A 361 -7.48 -2.07 -41.72
C ILE A 361 -6.58 -3.21 -42.23
N THR A 362 -5.38 -3.36 -41.69
CA THR A 362 -4.43 -4.43 -42.09
C THR A 362 -5.00 -5.82 -41.79
N LYS A 363 -5.66 -6.03 -40.65
CA LYS A 363 -6.34 -7.28 -40.34
C LYS A 363 -7.45 -7.61 -41.33
N VAL A 364 -8.27 -6.59 -41.75
CA VAL A 364 -9.30 -6.75 -42.78
C VAL A 364 -8.68 -7.13 -44.11
N LEU A 365 -7.62 -6.43 -44.53
CA LEU A 365 -6.91 -6.75 -45.76
C LEU A 365 -6.30 -8.16 -45.75
N ASN A 366 -5.69 -8.56 -44.66
CA ASN A 366 -5.15 -9.93 -44.48
C ASN A 366 -6.26 -10.98 -44.54
N PHE A 367 -7.41 -10.72 -43.92
CA PHE A 367 -8.55 -11.62 -43.97
C PHE A 367 -9.08 -11.74 -45.42
N ILE A 368 -9.23 -10.64 -46.14
CA ILE A 368 -9.64 -10.64 -47.55
C ILE A 368 -8.61 -11.39 -48.39
N SER A 369 -7.33 -11.13 -48.21
CA SER A 369 -6.24 -11.81 -48.93
C SER A 369 -6.25 -13.33 -48.68
N ALA A 370 -6.44 -13.77 -47.41
CA ALA A 370 -6.53 -15.17 -47.06
C ALA A 370 -7.78 -15.84 -47.67
N ALA A 371 -8.91 -15.13 -47.70
CA ALA A 371 -10.13 -15.62 -48.33
C ALA A 371 -9.99 -15.75 -49.86
N THR A 372 -9.36 -14.76 -50.54
CA THR A 372 -9.09 -14.79 -51.98
C THR A 372 -8.07 -15.89 -52.32
N ALA A 373 -6.98 -16.04 -51.56
CA ALA A 373 -6.00 -17.13 -51.75
C ALA A 373 -6.65 -18.51 -51.60
N SER A 374 -7.59 -18.66 -50.68
CA SER A 374 -8.33 -19.91 -50.48
C SER A 374 -9.27 -20.20 -51.70
N ALA A 375 -9.88 -19.16 -52.25
CA ALA A 375 -10.72 -19.29 -53.45
C ALA A 375 -9.88 -19.68 -54.71
N ASP A 376 -8.72 -19.04 -54.90
CA ASP A 376 -7.78 -19.36 -55.99
C ASP A 376 -7.26 -20.79 -55.88
N ASN A 377 -6.91 -21.26 -54.68
CA ASN A 377 -6.52 -22.66 -54.46
C ASN A 377 -7.67 -23.62 -54.76
N GLY A 378 -8.91 -23.28 -54.42
CA GLY A 378 -10.10 -24.05 -54.76
C GLY A 378 -10.31 -24.18 -56.26
N VAL A 379 -10.13 -23.07 -57.00
CA VAL A 379 -10.24 -23.05 -58.50
C VAL A 379 -9.13 -23.91 -59.11
N ASN A 380 -7.90 -23.82 -58.60
CA ASN A 380 -6.78 -24.63 -59.09
C ASN A 380 -7.00 -26.12 -58.84
N VAL A 381 -7.55 -26.51 -57.72
CA VAL A 381 -7.90 -27.91 -57.42
C VAL A 381 -9.00 -28.42 -58.38
N VAL A 382 -10.03 -27.62 -58.63
CA VAL A 382 -11.10 -27.96 -59.61
C VAL A 382 -10.55 -28.07 -61.01
N ASN A 383 -9.69 -27.17 -61.45
CA ASN A 383 -9.02 -27.21 -62.75
C ASN A 383 -8.13 -28.45 -62.90
N ASN A 384 -7.36 -28.78 -61.85
CA ASN A 384 -6.51 -30.01 -61.85
C ASN A 384 -7.35 -31.28 -61.92
N ILE A 385 -8.46 -31.33 -61.20
CA ILE A 385 -9.42 -32.46 -61.29
C ILE A 385 -10.05 -32.53 -62.70
N TYR A 386 -10.37 -31.40 -63.29
CA TYR A 386 -10.94 -31.36 -64.63
C TYR A 386 -9.95 -31.84 -65.71
N VAL A 387 -8.68 -31.38 -65.61
CA VAL A 387 -7.60 -31.79 -66.49
C VAL A 387 -7.29 -33.31 -66.33
N ALA A 388 -7.24 -33.79 -65.09
CA ALA A 388 -7.05 -35.24 -64.79
C ALA A 388 -8.18 -36.10 -65.36
N ARG A 389 -9.44 -35.60 -65.34
CA ARG A 389 -10.60 -36.31 -65.91
C ARG A 389 -10.59 -36.33 -67.44
N ILE A 390 -10.11 -35.26 -68.11
CA ILE A 390 -9.94 -35.22 -69.54
C ILE A 390 -8.86 -36.23 -69.95
N ASN A 391 -7.71 -36.25 -69.29
CA ASN A 391 -6.61 -37.12 -69.61
C ASN A 391 -6.94 -38.62 -69.36
N SER A 392 -7.85 -38.93 -68.44
CA SER A 392 -8.33 -40.29 -68.22
C SER A 392 -9.36 -40.78 -69.21
N ARG A 393 -9.93 -39.90 -70.03
CA ARG A 393 -10.88 -40.28 -71.14
C ARG A 393 -10.21 -40.37 -72.52
N VAL A 394 -8.95 -40.02 -72.63
CA VAL A 394 -8.16 -40.08 -73.86
C VAL A 394 -7.22 -41.27 -73.86
N ARG A 395 -7.22 -42.09 -72.82
CA ARG A 395 -6.66 -43.49 -72.81
C ARG A 395 -7.83 -44.45 -72.84
#